data_f064fb9edf5d872c005187a57f27ad74
#
_entry.id   f064fb9edf5d872c005187a57f27ad74
#
_cell.length_a   1.000
_cell.length_b   1.000
_cell.length_c   1.000
_cell.angle_alpha   90.00
_cell.angle_beta   90.00
_cell.angle_gamma   90.00
#
_symmetry.space_group_name_H-M   'P 1'
#
loop_
_entity.id
_entity.type
_entity.pdbx_description
1 polymer ?
#
loop_
_entity_poly.entity_id
_entity_poly.type
_entity_poly.pdbx_seq_one_letter_code
_entity_poly.pdbx_strand_id
1 'polypeptide(L)'
;IAAAFSGWLILGEKLSIQAIAGMLVTLSGIALSVLSRGTSHKFSLKLPLKGVLFGIGAGMGQGVGLVLSKVGMNYYALSIPEGMLEASQMLPFASTFIRAITGTLGFLAVMWYTRKFASLSLSVRDSKGMKAALGATLFGPFIGVSFSLMAVQYTEAGIASTLMALTPIFILWPSRMLFKNKITLKEVFGAIISVIGVSLFFI
;
A
#
# COMPACT_ATOMS: atom_id res chain seq x y z
N ILE A 1 -8.55 -0.21 -6.51
CA ILE A 1 -9.97 0.13 -6.78
C ILE A 1 -10.41 1.31 -5.92
N ALA A 2 -10.31 1.26 -4.56
CA ALA A 2 -10.73 2.38 -3.70
C ALA A 2 -10.00 3.71 -4.05
N ALA A 3 -8.68 3.65 -4.31
CA ALA A 3 -7.91 4.83 -4.72
C ALA A 3 -8.34 5.36 -6.10
N ALA A 4 -8.68 4.49 -7.06
CA ALA A 4 -9.17 4.90 -8.36
C ALA A 4 -10.54 5.60 -8.26
N PHE A 5 -11.45 5.02 -7.48
CA PHE A 5 -12.78 5.61 -7.24
C PHE A 5 -12.70 6.95 -6.50
N SER A 6 -11.91 7.02 -5.43
CA SER A 6 -11.73 8.29 -4.70
C SER A 6 -10.93 9.32 -5.49
N GLY A 7 -9.97 8.92 -6.32
CA GLY A 7 -9.25 9.82 -7.23
C GLY A 7 -10.16 10.43 -8.27
N TRP A 8 -11.06 9.62 -8.84
CA TRP A 8 -12.10 10.15 -9.74
C TRP A 8 -13.04 11.13 -9.04
N LEU A 9 -13.52 10.78 -7.83
CA LEU A 9 -14.48 11.59 -7.10
C LEU A 9 -13.89 12.91 -6.54
N ILE A 10 -12.67 12.87 -6.01
CA ILE A 10 -12.07 13.99 -5.25
C ILE A 10 -11.15 14.83 -6.14
N LEU A 11 -10.35 14.19 -7.00
CA LEU A 11 -9.36 14.84 -7.85
C LEU A 11 -9.87 15.05 -9.29
N GLY A 12 -11.00 14.44 -9.67
CA GLY A 12 -11.51 14.46 -11.04
C GLY A 12 -10.63 13.66 -12.01
N GLU A 13 -9.80 12.74 -11.52
CA GLU A 13 -8.93 11.91 -12.35
C GLU A 13 -9.77 11.03 -13.28
N LYS A 14 -9.52 11.12 -14.59
CA LYS A 14 -10.22 10.32 -15.60
C LYS A 14 -9.29 9.24 -16.10
N LEU A 15 -9.47 8.03 -15.59
CA LEU A 15 -8.74 6.87 -16.09
C LEU A 15 -9.20 6.51 -17.50
N SER A 16 -8.25 6.25 -18.40
CA SER A 16 -8.55 5.72 -19.72
C SER A 16 -9.15 4.31 -19.63
N ILE A 17 -9.88 3.88 -20.66
CA ILE A 17 -10.43 2.52 -20.73
C ILE A 17 -9.28 1.48 -20.65
N GLN A 18 -8.15 1.79 -21.27
CA GLN A 18 -6.94 0.95 -21.21
C GLN A 18 -6.40 0.84 -19.79
N ALA A 19 -6.35 1.96 -19.03
CA ALA A 19 -5.92 1.95 -17.63
C ALA A 19 -6.86 1.10 -16.75
N ILE A 20 -8.17 1.21 -16.97
CA ILE A 20 -9.16 0.38 -16.26
C ILE A 20 -8.98 -1.10 -16.58
N ALA A 21 -8.79 -1.44 -17.88
CA ALA A 21 -8.52 -2.81 -18.29
C ALA A 21 -7.21 -3.33 -17.68
N GLY A 22 -6.14 -2.54 -17.72
CA GLY A 22 -4.85 -2.83 -17.10
C GLY A 22 -4.99 -3.09 -15.59
N MET A 23 -5.76 -2.26 -14.87
CA MET A 23 -6.04 -2.47 -13.44
C MET A 23 -6.76 -3.80 -13.19
N LEU A 24 -7.79 -4.12 -13.96
CA LEU A 24 -8.56 -5.36 -13.79
C LEU A 24 -7.70 -6.59 -14.07
N VAL A 25 -6.91 -6.58 -15.15
CA VAL A 25 -5.99 -7.67 -15.49
C VAL A 25 -4.91 -7.83 -14.42
N THR A 26 -4.28 -6.73 -13.98
CA THR A 26 -3.27 -6.76 -12.92
C THR A 26 -3.83 -7.34 -11.62
N LEU A 27 -4.98 -6.86 -11.18
CA LEU A 27 -5.60 -7.32 -9.93
C LEU A 27 -6.04 -8.78 -10.00
N SER A 28 -6.52 -9.24 -11.16
CA SER A 28 -6.87 -10.66 -11.35
C SER A 28 -5.64 -11.56 -11.29
N GLY A 29 -4.52 -11.15 -11.89
CA GLY A 29 -3.25 -11.85 -11.78
C GLY A 29 -2.71 -11.91 -10.35
N ILE A 30 -2.78 -10.80 -9.61
CA ILE A 30 -2.41 -10.74 -8.18
C ILE A 30 -3.31 -11.70 -7.38
N ALA A 31 -4.62 -11.65 -7.59
CA ALA A 31 -5.57 -12.53 -6.91
C ALA A 31 -5.26 -14.01 -7.17
N LEU A 32 -4.98 -14.38 -8.42
CA LEU A 32 -4.58 -15.74 -8.78
C LEU A 32 -3.29 -16.16 -8.07
N SER A 33 -2.28 -15.28 -8.05
CA SER A 33 -0.99 -15.54 -7.40
C SER A 33 -1.14 -15.72 -5.88
N VAL A 34 -1.88 -14.83 -5.22
CA VAL A 34 -2.06 -14.84 -3.76
C VAL A 34 -2.95 -16.00 -3.31
N LEU A 35 -4.06 -16.25 -4.01
CA LEU A 35 -4.99 -17.32 -3.67
C LEU A 35 -4.39 -18.71 -3.87
N SER A 36 -3.44 -18.89 -4.79
CA SER A 36 -2.78 -20.17 -5.01
C SER A 36 -1.82 -20.58 -3.89
N ARG A 37 -1.36 -19.65 -3.05
CA ARG A 37 -0.54 -19.94 -1.86
C ARG A 37 -1.25 -20.79 -0.80
N GLY A 38 -2.57 -20.81 -0.80
CA GLY A 38 -3.37 -21.49 0.23
C GLY A 38 -3.62 -22.99 0.01
N THR A 39 -3.09 -23.62 -1.06
CA THR A 39 -3.46 -24.98 -1.47
C THR A 39 -2.82 -26.14 -0.69
N SER A 40 -2.06 -25.88 0.37
CA SER A 40 -1.59 -26.95 1.27
C SER A 40 -2.62 -27.39 2.33
N HIS A 41 -3.67 -26.62 2.55
CA HIS A 41 -4.81 -27.01 3.38
C HIS A 41 -6.10 -26.69 2.62
N LYS A 42 -7.05 -27.65 2.63
CA LYS A 42 -8.38 -27.57 2.03
C LYS A 42 -8.93 -26.14 2.14
N PHE A 43 -9.33 -25.55 1.03
CA PHE A 43 -9.97 -24.24 0.93
C PHE A 43 -11.20 -24.23 1.86
N SER A 44 -10.99 -23.98 3.13
CA SER A 44 -12.07 -23.68 4.06
C SER A 44 -12.34 -22.19 3.92
N LEU A 45 -13.29 -21.83 3.07
CA LEU A 45 -13.87 -20.48 2.94
C LEU A 45 -14.57 -19.98 4.21
N LYS A 46 -14.26 -20.58 5.37
CA LYS A 46 -14.70 -20.05 6.67
C LYS A 46 -13.79 -18.89 7.10
N LEU A 47 -13.66 -17.90 6.20
CA LEU A 47 -13.10 -16.60 6.61
C LEU A 47 -14.09 -15.96 7.60
N PRO A 48 -13.64 -15.57 8.79
CA PRO A 48 -14.52 -14.89 9.74
C PRO A 48 -14.97 -13.57 9.08
N LEU A 49 -16.29 -13.42 8.92
CA LEU A 49 -16.90 -12.24 8.28
C LEU A 49 -16.34 -10.92 8.83
N LYS A 50 -16.10 -10.86 10.14
CA LYS A 50 -15.45 -9.71 10.78
C LYS A 50 -14.08 -9.40 10.19
N GLY A 51 -13.23 -10.40 9.96
CA GLY A 51 -11.90 -10.20 9.35
C GLY A 51 -11.99 -9.68 7.91
N VAL A 52 -12.94 -10.16 7.13
CA VAL A 52 -13.19 -9.68 5.77
C VAL A 52 -13.65 -8.23 5.78
N LEU A 53 -14.60 -7.85 6.64
CA LEU A 53 -15.10 -6.49 6.77
C LEU A 53 -13.99 -5.53 7.21
N PHE A 54 -13.16 -5.90 8.18
CA PHE A 54 -12.01 -5.09 8.59
C PHE A 54 -10.96 -4.97 7.47
N GLY A 55 -10.72 -6.03 6.70
CA GLY A 55 -9.82 -6.00 5.54
C GLY A 55 -10.32 -5.05 4.45
N ILE A 56 -11.60 -5.08 4.13
CA ILE A 56 -12.23 -4.14 3.19
C ILE A 56 -12.11 -2.70 3.71
N GLY A 57 -12.46 -2.46 4.99
CA GLY A 57 -12.35 -1.15 5.61
C GLY A 57 -10.91 -0.61 5.59
N ALA A 58 -9.92 -1.45 5.87
CA ALA A 58 -8.51 -1.09 5.79
C ALA A 58 -8.09 -0.73 4.36
N GLY A 59 -8.51 -1.51 3.36
CA GLY A 59 -8.23 -1.24 1.95
C GLY A 59 -8.89 0.06 1.45
N MET A 60 -10.12 0.33 1.88
CA MET A 60 -10.80 1.59 1.59
C MET A 60 -10.08 2.77 2.26
N GLY A 61 -9.76 2.67 3.54
CA GLY A 61 -9.04 3.70 4.28
C GLY A 61 -7.67 4.01 3.67
N GLN A 62 -6.94 2.98 3.24
CA GLN A 62 -5.66 3.14 2.55
C GLN A 62 -5.82 3.86 1.21
N GLY A 63 -6.82 3.48 0.40
CA GLY A 63 -7.08 4.10 -0.90
C GLY A 63 -7.49 5.57 -0.79
N VAL A 64 -8.43 5.87 0.10
CA VAL A 64 -8.86 7.25 0.38
C VAL A 64 -7.71 8.08 0.97
N GLY A 65 -6.97 7.53 1.93
CA GLY A 65 -5.82 8.19 2.55
C GLY A 65 -4.71 8.55 1.54
N LEU A 66 -4.52 7.71 0.51
CA LEU A 66 -3.59 7.97 -0.58
C LEU A 66 -4.02 9.21 -1.39
N VAL A 67 -5.30 9.26 -1.77
CA VAL A 67 -5.88 10.37 -2.54
C VAL A 67 -5.87 11.67 -1.72
N LEU A 68 -6.24 11.63 -0.44
CA LEU A 68 -6.17 12.80 0.44
C LEU A 68 -4.74 13.33 0.57
N SER A 69 -3.74 12.43 0.62
CA SER A 69 -2.33 12.84 0.62
C SER A 69 -1.95 13.56 -0.67
N LYS A 70 -2.44 13.09 -1.82
CA LYS A 70 -2.23 13.76 -3.12
C LYS A 70 -2.87 15.15 -3.14
N VAL A 71 -4.10 15.26 -2.65
CA VAL A 71 -4.78 16.57 -2.50
C VAL A 71 -3.94 17.52 -1.66
N GLY A 72 -3.48 17.07 -0.49
CA GLY A 72 -2.61 17.87 0.39
C GLY A 72 -1.32 18.30 -0.30
N MET A 73 -0.62 17.37 -0.98
CA MET A 73 0.61 17.68 -1.71
C MET A 73 0.36 18.71 -2.83
N ASN A 74 -0.77 18.60 -3.56
CA ASN A 74 -1.12 19.56 -4.61
C ASN A 74 -1.35 20.96 -4.04
N TYR A 75 -2.06 21.09 -2.91
CA TYR A 75 -2.24 22.38 -2.25
C TYR A 75 -0.92 23.00 -1.77
N TYR A 76 -0.05 22.21 -1.17
CA TYR A 76 1.27 22.69 -0.74
C TYR A 76 2.16 23.07 -1.93
N ALA A 77 2.09 22.33 -3.05
CA ALA A 77 2.85 22.65 -4.25
C ALA A 77 2.50 24.03 -4.81
N LEU A 78 1.21 24.43 -4.75
CA LEU A 78 0.76 25.77 -5.17
C LEU A 78 1.31 26.92 -4.30
N SER A 79 1.73 26.60 -3.08
CA SER A 79 2.26 27.58 -2.13
C SER A 79 3.80 27.71 -2.18
N ILE A 80 4.47 26.89 -2.99
CA ILE A 80 5.93 26.92 -3.15
C ILE A 80 6.29 28.02 -4.16
N PRO A 81 7.17 28.98 -3.79
CA PRO A 81 7.63 30.03 -4.70
C PRO A 81 8.32 29.45 -5.96
N GLU A 82 8.13 30.12 -7.10
CA GLU A 82 8.86 29.82 -8.33
C GLU A 82 10.37 29.94 -8.08
N GLY A 83 11.11 28.86 -8.30
CA GLY A 83 12.56 28.79 -8.02
C GLY A 83 12.94 27.81 -6.90
N MET A 84 11.98 27.31 -6.09
CA MET A 84 12.19 26.28 -5.09
C MET A 84 11.67 24.90 -5.55
N LEU A 85 11.95 24.51 -6.78
CA LEU A 85 11.52 23.21 -7.35
C LEU A 85 11.96 22.01 -6.51
N GLU A 86 13.11 22.08 -5.85
CA GLU A 86 13.59 21.03 -4.95
C GLU A 86 12.65 20.81 -3.74
N ALA A 87 11.99 21.87 -3.27
CA ALA A 87 11.02 21.76 -2.17
C ALA A 87 9.79 20.92 -2.58
N SER A 88 9.38 20.96 -3.84
CA SER A 88 8.26 20.16 -4.33
C SER A 88 8.56 18.65 -4.31
N GLN A 89 9.81 18.26 -4.50
CA GLN A 89 10.24 16.87 -4.43
C GLN A 89 10.24 16.32 -2.99
N MET A 90 10.28 17.19 -1.99
CA MET A 90 10.20 16.82 -0.58
C MET A 90 8.77 16.67 -0.06
N LEU A 91 7.76 17.10 -0.80
CA LEU A 91 6.35 17.00 -0.39
C LEU A 91 5.90 15.57 -0.02
N PRO A 92 6.30 14.50 -0.74
CA PRO A 92 5.97 13.12 -0.34
C PRO A 92 6.51 12.75 1.04
N PHE A 93 7.72 13.20 1.37
CA PHE A 93 8.33 12.94 2.68
C PHE A 93 7.62 13.72 3.79
N ALA A 94 7.29 14.99 3.55
CA ALA A 94 6.50 15.80 4.47
C ALA A 94 5.10 15.19 4.70
N SER A 95 4.43 14.76 3.63
CA SER A 95 3.14 14.08 3.71
C SER A 95 3.23 12.76 4.48
N THR A 96 4.29 11.97 4.27
CA THR A 96 4.54 10.75 5.04
C THR A 96 4.70 11.05 6.51
N PHE A 97 5.42 12.12 6.88
CA PHE A 97 5.63 12.53 8.27
C PHE A 97 4.30 12.92 8.95
N ILE A 98 3.47 13.72 8.28
CA ILE A 98 2.13 14.10 8.76
C ILE A 98 1.26 12.85 8.98
N ARG A 99 1.27 11.91 8.01
CA ARG A 99 0.56 10.62 8.12
C ARG A 99 1.06 9.78 9.30
N ALA A 100 2.37 9.76 9.54
CA ALA A 100 2.96 9.04 10.66
C ALA A 100 2.51 9.62 12.00
N ILE A 101 2.49 10.96 12.16
CA ILE A 101 1.97 11.62 13.36
C ILE A 101 0.50 11.27 13.57
N THR A 102 -0.34 11.46 12.54
CA THR A 102 -1.77 11.18 12.60
C THR A 102 -2.06 9.71 12.92
N GLY A 103 -1.32 8.79 12.27
CA GLY A 103 -1.40 7.36 12.52
C GLY A 103 -1.02 7.01 13.97
N THR A 104 0.06 7.60 14.49
CA THR A 104 0.49 7.40 15.88
C THR A 104 -0.58 7.86 16.86
N LEU A 105 -1.16 9.04 16.65
CA LEU A 105 -2.25 9.55 17.48
C LEU A 105 -3.48 8.62 17.43
N GLY A 106 -3.83 8.12 16.23
CA GLY A 106 -4.91 7.14 16.05
C GLY A 106 -4.66 5.84 16.81
N PHE A 107 -3.45 5.28 16.71
CA PHE A 107 -3.06 4.07 17.45
C PHE A 107 -3.06 4.30 18.97
N LEU A 108 -2.57 5.44 19.44
CA LEU A 108 -2.61 5.79 20.87
C LEU A 108 -4.06 5.88 21.37
N ALA A 109 -4.97 6.47 20.59
CA ALA A 109 -6.39 6.52 20.91
C ALA A 109 -7.02 5.12 21.02
N VAL A 110 -6.70 4.21 20.07
CA VAL A 110 -7.15 2.82 20.12
C VAL A 110 -6.57 2.09 21.33
N MET A 111 -5.30 2.29 21.65
CA MET A 111 -4.65 1.70 22.83
C MET A 111 -5.28 2.20 24.14
N TRP A 112 -5.64 3.47 24.18
CA TRP A 112 -6.34 4.05 25.31
C TRP A 112 -7.73 3.43 25.50
N TYR A 113 -8.50 3.36 24.42
CA TYR A 113 -9.81 2.74 24.43
C TYR A 113 -9.79 1.25 24.84
N THR A 114 -8.79 0.51 24.33
CA THR A 114 -8.62 -0.93 24.62
C THR A 114 -7.88 -1.21 25.93
N ARG A 115 -7.43 -0.18 26.66
CA ARG A 115 -6.63 -0.26 27.91
C ARG A 115 -5.37 -1.14 27.80
N LYS A 116 -4.71 -1.15 26.63
CA LYS A 116 -3.55 -2.02 26.35
C LYS A 116 -2.20 -1.35 26.51
N PHE A 117 -2.09 -0.26 27.26
CA PHE A 117 -0.80 0.42 27.49
C PHE A 117 0.26 -0.44 28.18
N ALA A 118 -0.14 -1.38 29.03
CA ALA A 118 0.79 -2.30 29.67
C ALA A 118 1.58 -3.15 28.63
N SER A 119 0.93 -3.55 27.53
CA SER A 119 1.60 -4.28 26.44
C SER A 119 2.67 -3.43 25.75
N LEU A 120 2.46 -2.11 25.61
CA LEU A 120 3.45 -1.21 25.05
C LEU A 120 4.71 -1.14 25.90
N SER A 121 4.54 -1.01 27.21
CA SER A 121 5.66 -0.96 28.17
C SER A 121 6.52 -2.23 28.11
N LEU A 122 5.91 -3.39 27.96
CA LEU A 122 6.63 -4.64 27.77
C LEU A 122 7.38 -4.71 26.44
N SER A 123 6.75 -4.25 25.34
CA SER A 123 7.35 -4.25 24.01
C SER A 123 8.56 -3.31 23.92
N VAL A 124 8.51 -2.15 24.56
CA VAL A 124 9.64 -1.18 24.58
C VAL A 124 10.85 -1.72 25.33
N ARG A 125 10.67 -2.63 26.30
CA ARG A 125 11.76 -3.28 27.04
C ARG A 125 12.51 -4.34 26.25
N ASP A 126 11.92 -4.89 25.18
CA ASP A 126 12.61 -5.82 24.28
C ASP A 126 13.51 -5.06 23.31
N SER A 127 14.79 -4.96 23.68
CA SER A 127 15.81 -4.27 22.87
C SER A 127 16.00 -4.87 21.46
N LYS A 128 15.86 -6.20 21.30
CA LYS A 128 16.00 -6.86 19.98
C LYS A 128 14.78 -6.56 19.11
N GLY A 129 13.57 -6.69 19.65
CA GLY A 129 12.34 -6.35 18.98
C GLY A 129 12.29 -4.86 18.61
N MET A 130 12.76 -3.97 19.49
CA MET A 130 12.80 -2.54 19.22
C MET A 130 13.75 -2.17 18.07
N LYS A 131 14.96 -2.75 18.01
CA LYS A 131 15.89 -2.54 16.89
C LYS A 131 15.31 -3.04 15.57
N ALA A 132 14.67 -4.21 15.58
CA ALA A 132 13.99 -4.75 14.40
C ALA A 132 12.82 -3.85 13.95
N ALA A 133 12.02 -3.35 14.90
CA ALA A 133 10.92 -2.42 14.64
C ALA A 133 11.41 -1.09 14.06
N LEU A 134 12.50 -0.52 14.58
CA LEU A 134 13.11 0.70 14.05
C LEU A 134 13.59 0.49 12.61
N GLY A 135 14.29 -0.61 12.34
CA GLY A 135 14.69 -0.95 10.97
C GLY A 135 13.50 -1.12 10.03
N ALA A 136 12.46 -1.86 10.45
CA ALA A 136 11.24 -2.02 9.68
C ALA A 136 10.52 -0.70 9.43
N THR A 137 10.50 0.22 10.40
CA THR A 137 9.89 1.55 10.27
C THR A 137 10.64 2.43 9.27
N LEU A 138 11.97 2.36 9.27
CA LEU A 138 12.78 3.12 8.32
C LEU A 138 12.51 2.70 6.88
N PHE A 139 12.56 1.39 6.59
CA PHE A 139 12.40 0.89 5.23
C PHE A 139 10.93 0.83 4.78
N GLY A 140 9.99 0.46 5.66
CA GLY A 140 8.57 0.36 5.34
C GLY A 140 7.87 1.74 5.33
N PRO A 141 7.42 2.24 6.48
CA PRO A 141 6.64 3.46 6.55
C PRO A 141 7.39 4.71 6.07
N PHE A 142 8.67 4.88 6.40
CA PHE A 142 9.38 6.11 6.02
C PHE A 142 9.79 6.09 4.55
N ILE A 143 10.65 5.18 4.13
CA ILE A 143 11.15 5.14 2.75
C ILE A 143 10.04 4.65 1.81
N GLY A 144 9.43 3.51 2.09
CA GLY A 144 8.45 2.86 1.21
C GLY A 144 7.21 3.73 0.96
N VAL A 145 6.62 4.32 2.01
CA VAL A 145 5.43 5.18 1.84
C VAL A 145 5.80 6.50 1.17
N SER A 146 6.97 7.09 1.45
CA SER A 146 7.40 8.33 0.78
C SER A 146 7.58 8.13 -0.72
N PHE A 147 8.24 7.06 -1.16
CA PHE A 147 8.34 6.73 -2.59
C PHE A 147 6.98 6.38 -3.22
N SER A 148 6.09 5.73 -2.46
CA SER A 148 4.73 5.47 -2.90
C SER A 148 3.96 6.77 -3.14
N LEU A 149 4.07 7.74 -2.24
CA LEU A 149 3.44 9.05 -2.41
C LEU A 149 4.10 9.87 -3.53
N MET A 150 5.41 9.73 -3.73
CA MET A 150 6.08 10.31 -4.89
C MET A 150 5.51 9.77 -6.20
N ALA A 151 5.29 8.47 -6.31
CA ALA A 151 4.63 7.89 -7.48
C ALA A 151 3.22 8.45 -7.69
N VAL A 152 2.44 8.62 -6.62
CA VAL A 152 1.09 9.21 -6.68
C VAL A 152 1.10 10.69 -7.05
N GLN A 153 2.17 11.42 -6.70
CA GLN A 153 2.32 12.83 -7.07
C GLN A 153 2.38 13.02 -8.59
N TYR A 154 3.02 12.08 -9.29
CA TYR A 154 3.31 12.17 -10.72
C TYR A 154 2.39 11.33 -11.62
N THR A 155 1.47 10.53 -11.05
CA THR A 155 0.53 9.72 -11.83
C THR A 155 -0.84 9.64 -11.16
N GLU A 156 -1.85 9.12 -11.87
CA GLU A 156 -3.18 8.92 -11.29
C GLU A 156 -3.14 7.95 -10.11
N ALA A 157 -3.90 8.26 -9.06
CA ALA A 157 -3.93 7.49 -7.82
C ALA A 157 -4.35 6.02 -8.05
N GLY A 158 -5.21 5.77 -9.04
CA GLY A 158 -5.64 4.43 -9.43
C GLY A 158 -4.50 3.58 -9.98
N ILE A 159 -3.71 4.14 -10.91
CA ILE A 159 -2.54 3.47 -11.52
C ILE A 159 -1.47 3.21 -10.46
N ALA A 160 -1.09 4.26 -9.71
CA ALA A 160 -0.09 4.13 -8.65
C ALA A 160 -0.47 3.05 -7.62
N SER A 161 -1.72 3.04 -7.14
CA SER A 161 -2.19 2.04 -6.18
C SER A 161 -2.19 0.62 -6.74
N THR A 162 -2.43 0.46 -8.05
CA THR A 162 -2.39 -0.84 -8.71
C THR A 162 -0.94 -1.35 -8.83
N LEU A 163 0.00 -0.47 -9.17
CA LEU A 163 1.43 -0.82 -9.18
C LEU A 163 1.93 -1.22 -7.79
N MET A 164 1.53 -0.48 -6.74
CA MET A 164 1.85 -0.84 -5.35
C MET A 164 1.26 -2.20 -4.95
N ALA A 165 0.10 -2.58 -5.50
CA ALA A 165 -0.52 -3.87 -5.24
C ALA A 165 0.27 -5.07 -5.83
N LEU A 166 1.30 -4.85 -6.66
CA LEU A 166 2.24 -5.89 -7.11
C LEU A 166 3.19 -6.38 -6.01
N THR A 167 3.25 -5.71 -4.88
CA THR A 167 4.14 -6.07 -3.75
C THR A 167 4.13 -7.57 -3.41
N PRO A 168 3.00 -8.29 -3.33
CA PRO A 168 2.99 -9.73 -3.08
C PRO A 168 3.75 -10.55 -4.15
N ILE A 169 3.78 -10.05 -5.39
CA ILE A 169 4.49 -10.70 -6.51
C ILE A 169 5.99 -10.48 -6.37
N PHE A 170 6.42 -9.25 -6.06
CA PHE A 170 7.84 -8.95 -5.83
C PHE A 170 8.41 -9.72 -4.63
N ILE A 171 7.61 -9.99 -3.61
CA ILE A 171 8.02 -10.77 -2.42
C ILE A 171 8.20 -12.27 -2.73
N LEU A 172 7.65 -12.80 -3.83
CA LEU A 172 7.77 -14.23 -4.16
C LEU A 172 9.22 -14.70 -4.22
N TRP A 173 10.07 -13.96 -4.93
CA TRP A 173 11.47 -14.33 -5.12
C TRP A 173 12.32 -14.24 -3.83
N PRO A 174 12.32 -13.12 -3.06
CA PRO A 174 12.98 -13.07 -1.75
C PRO A 174 12.46 -14.11 -0.75
N SER A 175 11.15 -14.36 -0.75
CA SER A 175 10.54 -15.37 0.12
C SER A 175 11.06 -16.78 -0.20
N ARG A 176 11.29 -17.11 -1.48
CA ARG A 176 11.89 -18.37 -1.87
C ARG A 176 13.34 -18.48 -1.39
N MET A 177 14.13 -17.40 -1.54
CA MET A 177 15.54 -17.41 -1.13
C MET A 177 15.71 -17.52 0.38
N LEU A 178 14.94 -16.74 1.15
CA LEU A 178 15.09 -16.66 2.60
C LEU A 178 14.41 -17.82 3.35
N PHE A 179 13.21 -18.20 2.90
CA PHE A 179 12.37 -19.19 3.60
C PHE A 179 12.29 -20.55 2.89
N LYS A 180 12.99 -20.73 1.74
CA LYS A 180 12.98 -21.94 0.91
C LYS A 180 11.56 -22.39 0.50
N ASN A 181 10.60 -21.46 0.43
CA ASN A 181 9.24 -21.75 0.01
C ASN A 181 9.19 -22.20 -1.45
N LYS A 182 8.38 -23.21 -1.76
CA LYS A 182 8.17 -23.66 -3.13
C LYS A 182 7.21 -22.67 -3.83
N ILE A 183 7.64 -22.10 -4.95
CA ILE A 183 6.77 -21.29 -5.80
C ILE A 183 5.99 -22.25 -6.70
N THR A 184 4.67 -22.10 -6.74
CA THR A 184 3.79 -22.92 -7.57
C THR A 184 3.69 -22.33 -8.98
N LEU A 185 3.37 -23.17 -9.98
CA LEU A 185 3.13 -22.70 -11.35
C LEU A 185 1.99 -21.66 -11.41
N LYS A 186 0.97 -21.81 -10.58
CA LYS A 186 -0.15 -20.85 -10.51
C LYS A 186 0.29 -19.47 -10.02
N GLU A 187 1.22 -19.40 -9.07
CA GLU A 187 1.81 -18.13 -8.63
C GLU A 187 2.60 -17.46 -9.75
N VAL A 188 3.36 -18.23 -10.53
CA VAL A 188 4.10 -17.73 -11.70
C VAL A 188 3.14 -17.20 -12.78
N PHE A 189 2.09 -17.97 -13.12
CA PHE A 189 1.09 -17.52 -14.08
C PHE A 189 0.37 -16.26 -13.61
N GLY A 190 -0.01 -16.17 -12.34
CA GLY A 190 -0.59 -14.97 -11.76
C GLY A 190 0.35 -13.75 -11.86
N ALA A 191 1.65 -13.95 -11.62
CA ALA A 191 2.65 -12.90 -11.78
C ALA A 191 2.77 -12.44 -13.25
N ILE A 192 2.80 -13.36 -14.22
CA ILE A 192 2.85 -13.04 -15.65
C ILE A 192 1.62 -12.22 -16.06
N ILE A 193 0.41 -12.66 -15.68
CA ILE A 193 -0.83 -11.94 -15.97
C ILE A 193 -0.79 -10.52 -15.38
N SER A 194 -0.27 -10.37 -14.15
CA SER A 194 -0.15 -9.06 -13.53
C SER A 194 0.80 -8.13 -14.28
N VAL A 195 1.93 -8.63 -14.76
CA VAL A 195 2.88 -7.86 -15.56
C VAL A 195 2.27 -7.44 -16.91
N ILE A 196 1.53 -8.33 -17.57
CA ILE A 196 0.77 -7.99 -18.78
C ILE A 196 -0.25 -6.90 -18.51
N GLY A 197 -0.97 -6.97 -17.39
CA GLY A 197 -1.90 -5.92 -16.97
C GLY A 197 -1.22 -4.57 -16.76
N VAL A 198 -0.02 -4.58 -16.17
CA VAL A 198 0.79 -3.35 -15.99
C VAL A 198 1.22 -2.76 -17.33
N SER A 199 1.60 -3.57 -18.30
CA SER A 199 2.01 -3.06 -19.61
C SER A 199 0.91 -2.29 -20.32
N LEU A 200 -0.37 -2.60 -20.04
CA LEU A 200 -1.51 -1.85 -20.59
C LEU A 200 -1.61 -0.40 -20.09
N PHE A 201 -0.91 -0.03 -19.03
CA PHE A 201 -0.87 1.38 -18.60
C PHE A 201 0.02 2.25 -19.48
N PHE A 202 0.92 1.65 -20.26
CA PHE A 202 1.95 2.35 -21.02
C PHE A 202 1.74 2.27 -22.54
N ILE A 203 0.69 1.62 -22.99
CA ILE A 203 0.27 1.53 -24.40
C ILE A 203 -0.89 2.50 -24.64
#